data_f489ab1e6c0b87554425569e55142c73
#
_entry.id   f489ab1e6c0b87554425569e55142c73
#
_cell.length_a   1.000
_cell.length_b   1.000
_cell.length_c   1.000
_cell.angle_alpha   90.00
_cell.angle_beta   90.00
_cell.angle_gamma   90.00
#
_symmetry.space_group_name_H-M   'P 1'
#
loop_
_entity.id
_entity.type
_entity.pdbx_description
1 polymer ?
#
loop_
_entity_poly.entity_id
_entity_poly.type
_entity_poly.pdbx_seq_one_letter_code
_entity_poly.pdbx_strand_id
1 'polypeptide(L)'
;MEILSARVLLRPRDPETTLRFYRDTLGLAIARTYPGGVVFFAGSTLVEVAAHLSDDSSDDTATALWLQVRDIEAAQKNLINQGVTIDREARTEPWGLREMHIADPDGRQIIVVEIPADHPLRSDQRAQPVSHR
;
A
#
# COMPACT_ATOMS: atom_id res chain seq x y z
N MET A 1 26.84 -7.36 -6.37
CA MET A 1 25.58 -7.45 -7.17
C MET A 1 25.02 -6.05 -7.36
N GLU A 2 24.80 -5.65 -8.59
CA GLU A 2 24.20 -4.35 -8.91
C GLU A 2 22.69 -4.55 -9.12
N ILE A 3 21.86 -3.82 -8.36
CA ILE A 3 20.40 -3.91 -8.47
C ILE A 3 19.89 -2.63 -9.13
N LEU A 4 19.31 -2.78 -10.33
CA LEU A 4 18.84 -1.63 -11.12
C LEU A 4 17.41 -1.21 -10.79
N SER A 5 16.57 -2.15 -10.35
CA SER A 5 15.22 -1.86 -9.92
C SER A 5 14.70 -3.00 -9.06
N ALA A 6 13.57 -2.79 -8.41
CA ALA A 6 12.92 -3.82 -7.60
C ALA A 6 11.41 -3.64 -7.64
N ARG A 7 10.68 -4.72 -7.44
CA ARG A 7 9.23 -4.70 -7.27
C ARG A 7 8.81 -5.83 -6.35
N VAL A 8 7.67 -5.65 -5.69
CA VAL A 8 7.06 -6.69 -4.87
C VAL A 8 6.01 -7.40 -5.73
N LEU A 9 6.10 -8.73 -5.81
CA LEU A 9 5.14 -9.55 -6.53
C LEU A 9 4.14 -10.13 -5.55
N LEU A 10 2.86 -9.81 -5.74
CA LEU A 10 1.76 -10.35 -4.97
C LEU A 10 1.21 -11.57 -5.70
N ARG A 11 1.07 -12.68 -4.98
CA ARG A 11 0.55 -13.94 -5.53
C ARG A 11 -0.95 -14.02 -5.22
N PRO A 12 -1.82 -13.69 -6.18
CA PRO A 12 -3.25 -13.69 -5.90
C PRO A 12 -3.83 -15.09 -5.95
N ARG A 13 -4.84 -15.35 -5.09
CA ARG A 13 -5.67 -16.58 -5.23
C ARG A 13 -6.63 -16.41 -6.38
N ASP A 14 -7.30 -15.26 -6.43
CA ASP A 14 -8.19 -14.87 -7.52
C ASP A 14 -7.62 -13.56 -8.13
N PRO A 15 -6.92 -13.65 -9.27
CA PRO A 15 -6.28 -12.48 -9.86
C PRO A 15 -7.21 -11.31 -10.13
N GLU A 16 -8.43 -11.56 -10.60
CA GLU A 16 -9.38 -10.51 -10.91
C GLU A 16 -9.80 -9.73 -9.66
N THR A 17 -10.09 -10.42 -8.58
CA THR A 17 -10.50 -9.80 -7.32
C THR A 17 -9.36 -8.96 -6.74
N THR A 18 -8.16 -9.50 -6.73
CA THR A 18 -6.99 -8.79 -6.22
C THR A 18 -6.64 -7.59 -7.10
N LEU A 19 -6.71 -7.77 -8.42
CA LEU A 19 -6.46 -6.68 -9.37
C LEU A 19 -7.43 -5.51 -9.14
N ARG A 20 -8.73 -5.79 -9.00
CA ARG A 20 -9.74 -4.75 -8.76
C ARG A 20 -9.49 -4.02 -7.45
N PHE A 21 -9.07 -4.73 -6.41
CA PHE A 21 -8.77 -4.09 -5.12
C PHE A 21 -7.65 -3.06 -5.26
N TYR A 22 -6.53 -3.43 -5.86
CA TYR A 22 -5.40 -2.51 -6.00
C TYR A 22 -5.68 -1.39 -7.00
N ARG A 23 -6.35 -1.69 -8.10
CA ARG A 23 -6.67 -0.71 -9.12
C ARG A 23 -7.80 0.24 -8.70
N ASP A 24 -8.91 -0.30 -8.22
CA ASP A 24 -10.15 0.47 -8.05
C ASP A 24 -10.35 0.91 -6.60
N THR A 25 -10.11 0.03 -5.63
CA THR A 25 -10.33 0.34 -4.21
C THR A 25 -9.19 1.18 -3.65
N LEU A 26 -7.95 0.78 -3.85
CA LEU A 26 -6.80 1.59 -3.45
C LEU A 26 -6.48 2.70 -4.46
N GLY A 27 -6.89 2.54 -5.71
CA GLY A 27 -6.70 3.57 -6.73
C GLY A 27 -5.26 3.72 -7.19
N LEU A 28 -4.47 2.65 -7.20
CA LEU A 28 -3.08 2.72 -7.65
C LEU A 28 -3.01 2.91 -9.17
N ALA A 29 -2.11 3.77 -9.61
CA ALA A 29 -1.86 3.97 -11.03
C ALA A 29 -1.14 2.77 -11.64
N ILE A 30 -1.56 2.38 -12.85
CA ILE A 30 -0.94 1.27 -13.58
C ILE A 30 0.36 1.76 -14.22
N ALA A 31 1.46 1.06 -13.93
CA ALA A 31 2.74 1.27 -14.57
C ALA A 31 2.85 0.46 -15.85
N ARG A 32 2.37 -0.78 -15.83
CA ARG A 32 2.46 -1.69 -16.98
C ARG A 32 1.42 -2.80 -16.86
N THR A 33 0.82 -3.16 -17.99
CA THR A 33 -0.03 -4.35 -18.12
C THR A 33 0.65 -5.32 -19.09
N TYR A 34 0.62 -6.60 -18.76
CA TYR A 34 1.13 -7.66 -19.63
C TYR A 34 0.31 -8.93 -19.40
N PRO A 35 0.40 -9.96 -20.27
CA PRO A 35 -0.47 -11.13 -20.13
C PRO A 35 -0.38 -11.90 -18.81
N GLY A 36 0.73 -11.75 -18.09
CA GLY A 36 0.95 -12.43 -16.81
C GLY A 36 0.58 -11.61 -15.57
N GLY A 37 0.16 -10.34 -15.72
CA GLY A 37 -0.17 -9.51 -14.57
C GLY A 37 -0.21 -8.03 -14.84
N VAL A 38 -0.36 -7.27 -13.76
CA VAL A 38 -0.39 -5.80 -13.80
C VAL A 38 0.57 -5.26 -12.76
N VAL A 39 1.41 -4.32 -13.17
CA VAL A 39 2.34 -3.60 -12.31
C VAL A 39 1.77 -2.25 -11.98
N PHE A 40 1.74 -1.91 -10.69
CA PHE A 40 1.23 -0.64 -10.18
C PHE A 40 2.36 0.21 -9.61
N PHE A 41 2.18 1.52 -9.70
CA PHE A 41 2.94 2.44 -8.86
C PHE A 41 2.30 2.51 -7.47
N ALA A 42 3.09 2.27 -6.44
CA ALA A 42 2.72 2.53 -5.05
C ALA A 42 3.73 3.54 -4.50
N GLY A 43 3.44 4.83 -4.66
CA GLY A 43 4.42 5.87 -4.41
C GLY A 43 5.66 5.66 -5.29
N SER A 44 6.83 5.56 -4.68
CA SER A 44 8.11 5.31 -5.38
C SER A 44 8.40 3.82 -5.59
N THR A 45 7.54 2.94 -5.09
CA THR A 45 7.72 1.49 -5.18
C THR A 45 6.79 0.91 -6.24
N LEU A 46 7.20 -0.20 -6.85
CA LEU A 46 6.36 -0.96 -7.77
C LEU A 46 5.79 -2.18 -7.06
N VAL A 47 4.50 -2.39 -7.24
CA VAL A 47 3.78 -3.57 -6.73
C VAL A 47 3.10 -4.24 -7.90
N GLU A 48 3.33 -5.54 -8.07
CA GLU A 48 2.76 -6.30 -9.18
C GLU A 48 1.74 -7.31 -8.67
N VAL A 49 0.53 -7.27 -9.23
CA VAL A 49 -0.40 -8.39 -9.10
C VAL A 49 -0.01 -9.42 -10.14
N ALA A 50 0.71 -10.44 -9.69
CA ALA A 50 1.35 -11.43 -10.56
C ALA A 50 0.38 -12.58 -10.84
N ALA A 51 -0.54 -12.37 -11.79
CA ALA A 51 -1.56 -13.36 -12.12
C ALA A 51 -0.96 -14.70 -12.56
N HIS A 52 0.21 -14.67 -13.21
CA HIS A 52 0.92 -15.87 -13.64
C HIS A 52 1.46 -16.70 -12.47
N LEU A 53 1.50 -16.14 -11.27
CA LEU A 53 1.89 -16.85 -10.05
C LEU A 53 0.67 -17.23 -9.20
N SER A 54 -0.55 -17.09 -9.74
CA SER A 54 -1.78 -17.41 -9.03
C SER A 54 -1.81 -18.88 -8.63
N ASP A 55 -2.22 -19.14 -7.39
CA ASP A 55 -2.36 -20.47 -6.83
C ASP A 55 -3.43 -20.41 -5.74
N ASP A 56 -4.50 -21.22 -5.89
CA ASP A 56 -5.60 -21.28 -4.91
C ASP A 56 -5.13 -21.68 -3.52
N SER A 57 -4.02 -22.42 -3.43
CA SER A 57 -3.44 -22.84 -2.17
C SER A 57 -2.37 -21.89 -1.63
N SER A 58 -2.03 -20.83 -2.37
CA SER A 58 -0.96 -19.93 -1.94
C SER A 58 -1.38 -19.16 -0.70
N ASP A 59 -0.48 -19.12 0.28
CA ASP A 59 -0.60 -18.29 1.46
C ASP A 59 0.55 -17.28 1.44
N ASP A 60 0.24 -16.08 0.99
CA ASP A 60 1.20 -14.99 0.84
C ASP A 60 0.95 -13.92 1.93
N THR A 61 0.44 -14.35 3.09
CA THR A 61 0.06 -13.43 4.19
C THR A 61 1.23 -13.10 5.11
N ALA A 62 2.38 -13.74 4.93
CA ALA A 62 3.56 -13.49 5.76
C ALA A 62 4.18 -12.10 5.52
N THR A 63 3.92 -11.51 4.36
CA THR A 63 4.42 -10.17 4.01
C THR A 63 3.32 -9.14 4.19
N ALA A 64 3.64 -8.00 4.79
CA ALA A 64 2.73 -6.87 4.88
C ALA A 64 3.20 -5.75 3.95
N LEU A 65 2.26 -4.95 3.48
CA LEU A 65 2.55 -3.70 2.76
C LEU A 65 2.43 -2.53 3.72
N TRP A 66 3.38 -1.61 3.62
CA TRP A 66 3.40 -0.37 4.38
C TRP A 66 3.20 0.77 3.39
N LEU A 67 2.05 1.46 3.46
CA LEU A 67 1.67 2.49 2.50
C LEU A 67 1.49 3.81 3.22
N GLN A 68 2.33 4.78 2.89
CA GLN A 68 2.22 6.13 3.44
C GLN A 68 1.15 6.91 2.68
N VAL A 69 0.27 7.56 3.41
CA VAL A 69 -0.73 8.49 2.89
C VAL A 69 -0.53 9.86 3.51
N ARG A 70 -1.03 10.87 2.86
CA ARG A 70 -0.94 12.24 3.36
C ARG A 70 -1.91 12.49 4.51
N ASP A 71 -3.11 11.92 4.44
CA ASP A 71 -4.21 12.15 5.39
C ASP A 71 -4.89 10.81 5.68
N ILE A 72 -4.58 10.23 6.83
CA ILE A 72 -5.07 8.90 7.20
C ILE A 72 -6.57 8.91 7.53
N GLU A 73 -7.09 10.02 8.07
CA GLU A 73 -8.51 10.13 8.38
C GLU A 73 -9.35 10.14 7.08
N ALA A 74 -8.89 10.87 6.07
CA ALA A 74 -9.52 10.87 4.76
C ALA A 74 -9.41 9.50 4.09
N ALA A 75 -8.28 8.84 4.21
CA ALA A 75 -8.08 7.49 3.67
C ALA A 75 -9.02 6.48 4.32
N GLN A 76 -9.16 6.53 5.65
CA GLN A 76 -10.07 5.63 6.37
C GLN A 76 -11.51 5.82 5.93
N LYS A 77 -11.96 7.06 5.84
CA LYS A 77 -13.32 7.38 5.39
C LYS A 77 -13.57 6.88 3.98
N ASN A 78 -12.62 7.08 3.07
CA ASN A 78 -12.73 6.61 1.70
C ASN A 78 -12.85 5.08 1.63
N LEU A 79 -12.01 4.37 2.37
CA LEU A 79 -12.02 2.91 2.40
C LEU A 79 -13.33 2.37 2.96
N ILE A 80 -13.84 2.96 4.03
CA ILE A 80 -15.14 2.56 4.60
C ILE A 80 -16.26 2.78 3.58
N ASN A 81 -16.25 3.91 2.88
CA ASN A 81 -17.25 4.19 1.84
C ASN A 81 -17.21 3.19 0.68
N GLN A 82 -16.08 2.57 0.43
CA GLN A 82 -15.91 1.53 -0.57
C GLN A 82 -16.19 0.12 -0.05
N GLY A 83 -16.62 -0.01 1.20
CA GLY A 83 -16.96 -1.31 1.79
C GLY A 83 -15.77 -2.09 2.34
N VAL A 84 -14.61 -1.46 2.47
CA VAL A 84 -13.44 -2.12 3.06
C VAL A 84 -13.62 -2.22 4.57
N THR A 85 -13.37 -3.40 5.12
CA THR A 85 -13.34 -3.60 6.56
C THR A 85 -12.04 -3.02 7.13
N ILE A 86 -12.17 -2.18 8.13
CA ILE A 86 -11.02 -1.66 8.87
C ILE A 86 -10.70 -2.62 10.01
N ASP A 87 -9.58 -3.30 9.94
CA ASP A 87 -9.19 -4.29 10.95
C ASP A 87 -8.79 -3.61 12.25
N ARG A 88 -8.15 -2.47 12.15
CA ARG A 88 -7.83 -1.61 13.27
C ARG A 88 -7.85 -0.15 12.82
N GLU A 89 -8.65 0.66 13.48
CA GLU A 89 -8.77 2.08 13.16
C GLU A 89 -7.45 2.83 13.37
N ALA A 90 -7.32 3.97 12.71
CA ALA A 90 -6.14 4.81 12.81
C ALA A 90 -5.89 5.22 14.26
N ARG A 91 -4.66 5.03 14.72
CA ARG A 91 -4.22 5.46 16.04
C ARG A 91 -2.74 5.86 15.98
N THR A 92 -2.31 6.61 16.98
CA THR A 92 -0.90 6.96 17.14
C THR A 92 -0.17 5.80 17.81
N GLU A 93 0.87 5.30 17.14
CA GLU A 93 1.72 4.23 17.67
C GLU A 93 2.77 4.79 18.64
N PRO A 94 3.38 3.93 19.48
CA PRO A 94 4.43 4.38 20.40
C PRO A 94 5.63 5.06 19.71
N TRP A 95 5.89 4.73 18.44
CA TRP A 95 6.94 5.35 17.63
C TRP A 95 6.53 6.62 16.93
N GLY A 96 5.32 7.12 17.21
CA GLY A 96 4.87 8.45 16.77
C GLY A 96 4.15 8.51 15.44
N LEU A 97 4.04 7.40 14.70
CA LEU A 97 3.31 7.36 13.45
C LEU A 97 1.83 7.04 13.71
N ARG A 98 0.95 7.55 12.85
CA ARG A 98 -0.45 7.16 12.87
C ARG A 98 -0.65 6.02 11.90
N GLU A 99 -1.21 4.91 12.36
CA GLU A 99 -1.33 3.69 11.56
C GLU A 99 -2.73 3.10 11.65
N MET A 100 -3.19 2.60 10.52
CA MET A 100 -4.46 1.89 10.36
C MET A 100 -4.18 0.55 9.68
N HIS A 101 -4.90 -0.49 10.06
CA HIS A 101 -4.73 -1.83 9.50
C HIS A 101 -5.94 -2.22 8.67
N ILE A 102 -5.68 -2.67 7.46
CA ILE A 102 -6.65 -3.33 6.58
C ILE A 102 -6.01 -4.58 5.99
N ALA A 103 -6.77 -5.36 5.26
CA ALA A 103 -6.26 -6.50 4.52
C ALA A 103 -6.71 -6.43 3.07
N ASP A 104 -5.89 -6.97 2.16
CA ASP A 104 -6.30 -7.14 0.78
C ASP A 104 -7.18 -8.40 0.63
N PRO A 105 -7.75 -8.69 -0.56
CA PRO A 105 -8.62 -9.85 -0.73
C PRO A 105 -7.96 -11.20 -0.45
N ASP A 106 -6.64 -11.28 -0.49
CA ASP A 106 -5.89 -12.51 -0.17
C ASP A 106 -5.58 -12.63 1.33
N GLY A 107 -5.98 -11.64 2.13
CA GLY A 107 -5.70 -11.60 3.56
C GLY A 107 -4.37 -11.00 3.94
N ARG A 108 -3.64 -10.44 3.01
CA ARG A 108 -2.36 -9.75 3.27
C ARG A 108 -2.62 -8.46 4.02
N GLN A 109 -1.90 -8.26 5.12
CA GLN A 109 -2.00 -7.04 5.89
C GLN A 109 -1.46 -5.84 5.10
N ILE A 110 -2.21 -4.75 5.14
CA ILE A 110 -1.78 -3.46 4.65
C ILE A 110 -1.80 -2.48 5.83
N ILE A 111 -0.66 -1.89 6.12
CA ILE A 111 -0.52 -0.86 7.15
C ILE A 111 -0.54 0.47 6.42
N VAL A 112 -1.60 1.24 6.62
CA VAL A 112 -1.74 2.59 6.06
C VAL A 112 -1.22 3.57 7.09
N VAL A 113 -0.30 4.44 6.69
CA VAL A 113 0.48 5.26 7.62
C VAL A 113 0.43 6.72 7.24
N GLU A 114 0.18 7.57 8.23
CA GLU A 114 0.44 9.00 8.12
C GLU A 114 1.63 9.34 9.01
N ILE A 115 2.62 9.99 8.42
CA ILE A 115 3.77 10.50 9.17
C ILE A 115 3.44 11.93 9.58
N PRO A 116 3.30 12.24 10.89
CA PRO A 116 3.02 13.59 11.34
C PRO A 116 4.08 14.58 10.84
N ALA A 117 3.66 15.85 10.62
CA ALA A 117 4.52 16.87 10.03
C ALA A 117 5.79 17.14 10.86
N ASP A 118 5.72 16.93 12.17
CA ASP A 118 6.82 17.16 13.10
C ASP A 118 7.69 15.91 13.34
N HIS A 119 7.34 14.78 12.71
CA HIS A 119 8.09 13.53 12.89
C HIS A 119 9.36 13.53 12.03
N PRO A 120 10.51 13.02 12.54
CA PRO A 120 11.77 13.01 11.80
C PRO A 120 11.73 12.26 10.46
N LEU A 121 10.82 11.27 10.31
CA LEU A 121 10.67 10.52 9.07
C LEU A 121 9.88 11.26 7.98
N ARG A 122 9.35 12.46 8.28
CA ARG A 122 8.58 13.21 7.28
C ARG A 122 9.48 13.62 6.12
N SER A 123 9.16 13.13 4.95
CA SER A 123 9.91 13.43 3.72
C SER A 123 9.23 14.50 2.86
N ASP A 124 8.06 15.00 3.27
CA ASP A 124 7.34 16.05 2.55
C ASP A 124 8.01 17.40 2.83
N GLN A 125 8.91 17.78 1.94
CA GLN A 125 9.70 19.00 2.10
C GLN A 125 8.92 20.29 1.82
N ARG A 126 7.72 20.18 1.25
CA ARG A 126 6.96 21.37 0.81
C ARG A 126 6.43 22.19 1.97
N ALA A 127 6.19 21.57 3.11
CA ALA A 127 5.66 22.23 4.30
C ALA A 127 6.74 22.64 5.28
N GLN A 128 8.02 22.40 4.99
CA GLN A 128 9.12 22.69 5.89
C GLN A 128 9.76 24.03 5.51
N PRO A 129 10.02 24.91 6.48
CA PRO A 129 10.79 26.11 6.20
C PRO A 129 12.21 25.72 5.81
N VAL A 130 12.75 26.41 4.80
CA VAL A 130 14.14 26.22 4.40
C VAL A 130 15.04 26.72 5.51
N SER A 131 15.86 25.82 6.07
CA SER A 131 16.84 26.19 7.06
C SER A 131 18.13 26.64 6.37
N HIS A 132 18.44 27.89 6.50
CA HIS A 132 19.71 28.43 6.02
C HIS A 132 20.73 28.42 7.15
N ARG A 133 21.76 27.65 6.96
CA ARG A 133 22.90 27.63 7.88
C ARG A 133 24.19 27.77 7.13
#